data_63dac2095ee38eaeef727ee2c0845bac
#
_entry.id   63dac2095ee38eaeef727ee2c0845bac
#
_cell.length_a   1.000
_cell.length_b   1.000
_cell.length_c   1.000
_cell.angle_alpha   90.00
_cell.angle_beta   90.00
_cell.angle_gamma   90.00
#
_symmetry.space_group_name_H-M   'P 1'
#
loop_
_entity.id
_entity.type
_entity.pdbx_description
1 polymer ?
#
loop_
_entity_poly.entity_id
_entity_poly.type
_entity_poly.pdbx_seq_one_letter_code
_entity_poly.pdbx_strand_id
1 'polypeptide(L)'
;MNGLGYLWSIRRHVDLLEEAERERLARDLRRVRKAPAWRPAPPDARAVVRPGNDRDAPRIAQILELNGMPRWVAFEERFIVAEEDGTLLAAVRFREGTGRLHLGLLVTDPWADEGSLATALYAGAREVARGLGLGEVEALTLLHQRHLRGTGYHRRGGVWRSSS
;
A
#
# COMPACT_ATOMS: atom_id res chain seq x y z
N MET A 1 30.50 11.59 -39.36
CA MET A 1 30.33 10.59 -38.29
C MET A 1 29.87 11.32 -37.03
N ASN A 2 28.58 11.20 -36.65
CA ASN A 2 27.86 12.17 -35.80
C ASN A 2 27.64 11.65 -34.37
N GLY A 3 28.73 11.53 -33.59
CA GLY A 3 28.63 11.15 -32.18
C GLY A 3 28.05 12.23 -31.24
N LEU A 4 28.09 13.49 -31.65
CA LEU A 4 27.59 14.62 -30.84
C LEU A 4 26.05 14.69 -30.80
N GLY A 5 25.34 14.25 -31.83
CA GLY A 5 23.87 14.24 -31.85
C GLY A 5 23.24 13.25 -30.88
N TYR A 6 23.90 12.13 -30.66
CA TYR A 6 23.41 11.08 -29.76
C TYR A 6 23.49 11.50 -28.28
N LEU A 7 24.60 12.13 -27.88
CA LEU A 7 24.78 12.65 -26.52
C LEU A 7 23.79 13.78 -26.19
N TRP A 8 23.46 14.62 -27.18
CA TRP A 8 22.45 15.67 -27.02
C TRP A 8 21.02 15.11 -26.83
N SER A 9 20.71 14.04 -27.52
CA SER A 9 19.41 13.36 -27.39
C SER A 9 19.24 12.74 -26.02
N ILE A 10 20.26 12.08 -25.48
CA ILE A 10 20.24 11.45 -24.14
C ILE A 10 20.09 12.52 -23.05
N ARG A 11 20.87 13.60 -23.13
CA ARG A 11 20.83 14.69 -22.14
C ARG A 11 19.44 15.36 -22.10
N ARG A 12 18.84 15.61 -23.26
CA ARG A 12 17.50 16.17 -23.36
C ARG A 12 16.43 15.23 -22.79
N HIS A 13 16.62 13.91 -22.92
CA HIS A 13 15.71 12.92 -22.37
C HIS A 13 15.77 12.86 -20.83
N VAL A 14 16.98 12.96 -20.28
CA VAL A 14 17.19 13.03 -18.81
C VAL A 14 16.57 14.30 -18.25
N ASP A 15 16.81 15.46 -18.88
CA ASP A 15 16.23 16.74 -18.46
C ASP A 15 14.69 16.72 -18.44
N LEU A 16 14.06 16.09 -19.44
CA LEU A 16 12.60 15.93 -19.52
C LEU A 16 12.05 15.00 -18.43
N LEU A 17 12.78 13.94 -18.08
CA LEU A 17 12.39 13.04 -16.98
C LEU A 17 12.47 13.74 -15.63
N GLU A 18 13.54 14.50 -15.39
CA GLU A 18 13.69 15.29 -14.14
C GLU A 18 12.62 16.39 -14.03
N GLU A 19 12.25 17.02 -15.12
CA GLU A 19 11.20 18.04 -15.17
C GLU A 19 9.82 17.41 -14.87
N ALA A 20 9.53 16.24 -15.46
CA ALA A 20 8.31 15.48 -15.20
C ALA A 20 8.22 15.00 -13.72
N GLU A 21 9.32 14.58 -13.13
CA GLU A 21 9.36 14.23 -11.71
C GLU A 21 9.14 15.43 -10.79
N ARG A 22 9.75 16.59 -11.11
CA ARG A 22 9.53 17.84 -10.36
C ARG A 22 8.08 18.31 -10.43
N GLU A 23 7.46 18.22 -11.62
CA GLU A 23 6.04 18.55 -11.77
C GLU A 23 5.12 17.57 -11.04
N ARG A 24 5.48 16.28 -11.01
CA ARG A 24 4.75 15.25 -10.25
C ARG A 24 4.80 15.55 -8.76
N LEU A 25 6.00 15.79 -8.20
CA LEU A 25 6.21 16.17 -6.81
C LEU A 25 5.47 17.48 -6.44
N ALA A 26 5.51 18.47 -7.33
CA ALA A 26 4.79 19.73 -7.11
C ALA A 26 3.27 19.56 -7.13
N ARG A 27 2.73 18.63 -7.95
CA ARG A 27 1.31 18.25 -7.97
C ARG A 27 0.92 17.53 -6.68
N ASP A 28 1.74 16.59 -6.21
CA ASP A 28 1.48 15.83 -5.00
C ASP A 28 1.53 16.75 -3.76
N LEU A 29 2.48 17.68 -3.68
CA LEU A 29 2.54 18.70 -2.63
C LEU A 29 1.32 19.66 -2.65
N ARG A 30 0.79 20.00 -3.83
CA ARG A 30 -0.44 20.80 -3.95
C ARG A 30 -1.68 20.01 -3.54
N ARG A 31 -1.72 18.69 -3.78
CA ARG A 31 -2.79 17.81 -3.30
C ARG A 31 -2.80 17.72 -1.79
N VAL A 32 -1.63 17.54 -1.16
CA VAL A 32 -1.49 17.50 0.31
C VAL A 32 -1.95 18.81 0.94
N ARG A 33 -1.71 19.98 0.30
CA ARG A 33 -2.19 21.29 0.80
C ARG A 33 -3.69 21.53 0.63
N LYS A 34 -4.36 20.81 -0.28
CA LYS A 34 -5.82 20.90 -0.53
C LYS A 34 -6.61 19.78 0.14
N ALA A 35 -5.95 18.86 0.86
CA ALA A 35 -6.66 17.88 1.65
C ALA A 35 -7.56 18.60 2.65
N PRO A 36 -8.84 18.23 2.78
CA PRO A 36 -9.71 18.78 3.81
C PRO A 36 -9.03 18.59 5.16
N ALA A 37 -9.14 19.61 6.03
CA ALA A 37 -8.53 19.58 7.36
C ALA A 37 -8.84 18.24 8.01
N TRP A 38 -7.77 17.50 8.36
CA TRP A 38 -7.83 16.19 8.99
C TRP A 38 -8.83 16.25 10.15
N ARG A 39 -9.91 15.50 10.03
CA ARG A 39 -10.78 15.18 11.16
C ARG A 39 -10.30 13.85 11.70
N PRO A 40 -9.89 13.75 12.98
CA PRO A 40 -9.65 12.47 13.58
C PRO A 40 -10.91 11.62 13.41
N ALA A 41 -10.76 10.41 12.87
CA ALA A 41 -11.85 9.44 12.85
C ALA A 41 -12.35 9.27 14.30
N PRO A 42 -13.67 9.15 14.53
CA PRO A 42 -14.18 8.89 15.86
C PRO A 42 -13.50 7.63 16.41
N PRO A 43 -13.14 7.60 17.70
CA PRO A 43 -12.34 6.52 18.29
C PRO A 43 -12.95 5.12 18.20
N ASP A 44 -14.21 5.02 17.77
CA ASP A 44 -14.98 3.78 17.67
C ASP A 44 -15.14 3.23 16.23
N ALA A 45 -14.68 3.92 15.21
CA ALA A 45 -14.72 3.42 13.84
C ALA A 45 -13.60 2.36 13.65
N ARG A 46 -13.89 1.12 14.02
CA ARG A 46 -13.00 -0.01 13.78
C ARG A 46 -13.13 -0.41 12.32
N ALA A 47 -12.06 -0.24 11.58
CA ALA A 47 -11.97 -0.78 10.23
C ALA A 47 -12.18 -2.30 10.26
N VAL A 48 -13.11 -2.79 9.46
CA VAL A 48 -13.33 -4.22 9.25
C VAL A 48 -12.28 -4.72 8.28
N VAL A 49 -11.46 -5.69 8.71
CA VAL A 49 -10.41 -6.28 7.88
C VAL A 49 -10.82 -7.68 7.46
N ARG A 50 -10.73 -7.96 6.17
CA ARG A 50 -11.07 -9.26 5.58
C ARG A 50 -10.25 -9.58 4.34
N PRO A 51 -10.20 -10.84 3.88
CA PRO A 51 -9.74 -11.16 2.54
C PRO A 51 -10.59 -10.42 1.49
N GLY A 52 -9.92 -9.85 0.49
CA GLY A 52 -10.58 -9.28 -0.67
C GLY A 52 -11.17 -10.37 -1.58
N ASN A 53 -12.16 -10.00 -2.36
CA ASN A 53 -12.81 -10.86 -3.35
C ASN A 53 -12.93 -10.11 -4.69
N ASP A 54 -13.42 -10.78 -5.72
CA ASP A 54 -13.50 -10.24 -7.09
C ASP A 54 -14.33 -8.94 -7.18
N ARG A 55 -15.32 -8.74 -6.28
CA ARG A 55 -16.15 -7.52 -6.25
C ARG A 55 -15.37 -6.31 -5.74
N ASP A 56 -14.28 -6.54 -5.00
CA ASP A 56 -13.42 -5.49 -4.48
C ASP A 56 -12.41 -4.98 -5.52
N ALA A 57 -12.10 -5.80 -6.54
CA ALA A 57 -11.07 -5.49 -7.52
C ALA A 57 -11.25 -4.13 -8.22
N PRO A 58 -12.44 -3.67 -8.62
CA PRO A 58 -12.60 -2.35 -9.21
C PRO A 58 -12.21 -1.21 -8.26
N ARG A 59 -12.56 -1.35 -6.96
CA ARG A 59 -12.22 -0.33 -5.96
C ARG A 59 -10.73 -0.36 -5.60
N ILE A 60 -10.14 -1.55 -5.48
CA ILE A 60 -8.69 -1.71 -5.29
C ILE A 60 -7.94 -1.09 -6.49
N ALA A 61 -8.39 -1.34 -7.72
CA ALA A 61 -7.81 -0.75 -8.92
C ALA A 61 -7.83 0.78 -8.90
N GLN A 62 -8.92 1.38 -8.43
CA GLN A 62 -9.03 2.83 -8.25
C GLN A 62 -8.03 3.35 -7.20
N ILE A 63 -7.91 2.69 -6.06
CA ILE A 63 -6.95 3.07 -5.01
C ILE A 63 -5.51 2.94 -5.53
N LEU A 64 -5.19 1.86 -6.24
CA LEU A 64 -3.88 1.67 -6.87
C LEU A 64 -3.55 2.83 -7.82
N GLU A 65 -4.49 3.20 -8.69
CA GLU A 65 -4.32 4.31 -9.65
C GLU A 65 -4.10 5.65 -8.94
N LEU A 66 -4.84 5.93 -7.87
CA LEU A 66 -4.65 7.12 -7.03
C LEU A 66 -3.27 7.18 -6.37
N ASN A 67 -2.66 6.03 -6.11
CA ASN A 67 -1.30 5.89 -5.58
C ASN A 67 -0.22 5.76 -6.69
N GLY A 68 -0.59 5.95 -7.95
CA GLY A 68 0.33 5.88 -9.10
C GLY A 68 0.75 4.45 -9.46
N MET A 69 -0.01 3.45 -9.04
CA MET A 69 0.23 2.03 -9.31
C MET A 69 -0.65 1.52 -10.46
N PRO A 70 -0.22 0.49 -11.20
CA PRO A 70 -1.00 -0.08 -12.30
C PRO A 70 -2.30 -0.72 -11.80
N ARG A 71 -3.43 -0.39 -12.43
CA ARG A 71 -4.77 -0.91 -12.09
C ARG A 71 -4.89 -2.42 -12.23
N TRP A 72 -4.21 -3.02 -13.20
CA TRP A 72 -4.30 -4.46 -13.50
C TRP A 72 -3.87 -5.33 -12.31
N VAL A 73 -3.00 -4.83 -11.43
CA VAL A 73 -2.55 -5.54 -10.23
C VAL A 73 -3.73 -5.97 -9.34
N ALA A 74 -4.83 -5.19 -9.31
CA ALA A 74 -6.03 -5.52 -8.55
C ALA A 74 -6.74 -6.81 -9.02
N PHE A 75 -6.54 -7.19 -10.28
CA PHE A 75 -7.21 -8.32 -10.92
C PHE A 75 -6.34 -9.59 -10.97
N GLU A 76 -5.03 -9.45 -10.77
CA GLU A 76 -4.07 -10.55 -10.85
C GLU A 76 -3.53 -10.98 -9.49
N GLU A 77 -3.60 -10.11 -8.49
CA GLU A 77 -3.02 -10.35 -7.17
C GLU A 77 -4.12 -10.44 -6.10
N ARG A 78 -3.80 -11.08 -4.98
CA ARG A 78 -4.73 -11.22 -3.84
C ARG A 78 -4.46 -10.12 -2.81
N PHE A 79 -5.55 -9.60 -2.22
CA PHE A 79 -5.49 -8.53 -1.25
C PHE A 79 -6.24 -8.87 0.04
N ILE A 80 -5.75 -8.35 1.16
CA ILE A 80 -6.52 -8.15 2.38
C ILE A 80 -6.97 -6.70 2.34
N VAL A 81 -8.24 -6.44 2.62
CA VAL A 81 -8.84 -5.12 2.52
C VAL A 81 -9.30 -4.62 3.88
N ALA A 82 -9.30 -3.30 4.05
CA ALA A 82 -9.88 -2.63 5.20
C ALA A 82 -11.03 -1.72 4.75
N GLU A 83 -12.17 -1.84 5.41
CA GLU A 83 -13.39 -1.10 5.16
C GLU A 83 -13.81 -0.33 6.40
N GLU A 84 -14.27 0.90 6.20
CA GLU A 84 -14.96 1.69 7.19
C GLU A 84 -16.34 2.06 6.63
N ASP A 85 -17.40 1.83 7.41
CA ASP A 85 -18.78 2.10 7.02
C ASP A 85 -19.18 1.48 5.64
N GLY A 86 -18.66 0.27 5.36
CA GLY A 86 -18.89 -0.43 4.10
C GLY A 86 -18.13 0.12 2.90
N THR A 87 -17.24 1.09 3.11
CA THR A 87 -16.37 1.66 2.06
C THR A 87 -14.97 1.10 2.18
N LEU A 88 -14.47 0.45 1.11
CA LEU A 88 -13.10 -0.04 1.04
C LEU A 88 -12.14 1.16 0.90
N LEU A 89 -11.26 1.32 1.88
CA LEU A 89 -10.33 2.46 1.99
C LEU A 89 -8.86 2.06 1.90
N ALA A 90 -8.53 0.79 2.16
CA ALA A 90 -7.15 0.34 2.09
C ALA A 90 -7.05 -1.13 1.67
N ALA A 91 -5.92 -1.49 1.09
CA ALA A 91 -5.62 -2.86 0.71
C ALA A 91 -4.13 -3.16 0.89
N VAL A 92 -3.81 -4.37 1.33
CA VAL A 92 -2.46 -4.89 1.35
C VAL A 92 -2.40 -6.18 0.53
N ARG A 93 -1.47 -6.22 -0.43
CA ARG A 93 -1.22 -7.40 -1.23
C ARG A 93 -0.65 -8.51 -0.38
N PHE A 94 -1.11 -9.74 -0.60
CA PHE A 94 -0.53 -10.91 0.04
C PHE A 94 -0.30 -12.08 -0.91
N ARG A 95 0.61 -12.95 -0.52
CA ARG A 95 0.86 -14.23 -1.16
C ARG A 95 1.02 -15.31 -0.10
N GLU A 96 0.49 -16.48 -0.38
CA GLU A 96 0.69 -17.64 0.47
C GLU A 96 2.02 -18.31 0.14
N GLY A 97 2.82 -18.61 1.14
CA GLY A 97 4.03 -19.41 1.06
C GLY A 97 3.94 -20.61 1.99
N THR A 98 5.00 -21.39 2.09
CA THR A 98 5.04 -22.58 2.95
C THR A 98 4.88 -22.19 4.42
N GLY A 99 3.66 -22.36 4.97
CA GLY A 99 3.32 -22.04 6.35
C GLY A 99 3.28 -20.56 6.70
N ARG A 100 3.35 -19.65 5.72
CA ARG A 100 3.45 -18.21 5.92
C ARG A 100 2.57 -17.42 4.98
N LEU A 101 2.11 -16.28 5.46
CA LEU A 101 1.48 -15.23 4.68
C LEU A 101 2.48 -14.10 4.43
N HIS A 102 2.83 -13.87 3.18
CA HIS A 102 3.73 -12.78 2.80
C HIS A 102 2.93 -11.54 2.43
N LEU A 103 3.11 -10.46 3.21
CA LEU A 103 2.51 -9.16 2.93
C LEU A 103 3.48 -8.30 2.11
N GLY A 104 2.96 -7.68 1.08
CA GLY A 104 3.72 -6.81 0.19
C GLY A 104 3.19 -5.38 0.17
N LEU A 105 2.84 -4.92 -1.04
CA LEU A 105 2.33 -3.59 -1.31
C LEU A 105 1.09 -3.27 -0.46
N LEU A 106 1.17 -2.20 0.34
CA LEU A 106 0.04 -1.59 1.03
C LEU A 106 -0.32 -0.28 0.33
N VAL A 107 -1.60 -0.10 0.04
CA VAL A 107 -2.16 1.12 -0.55
C VAL A 107 -3.38 1.56 0.23
N THR A 108 -3.53 2.88 0.36
CA THR A 108 -4.68 3.50 1.03
C THR A 108 -5.34 4.52 0.11
N ASP A 109 -6.61 4.77 0.34
CA ASP A 109 -7.25 5.95 -0.24
C ASP A 109 -6.51 7.20 0.26
N PRO A 110 -6.05 8.11 -0.64
CA PRO A 110 -5.23 9.26 -0.24
C PRO A 110 -5.91 10.25 0.70
N TRP A 111 -7.22 10.13 0.89
CA TRP A 111 -8.00 10.98 1.78
C TRP A 111 -8.36 10.32 3.12
N ALA A 112 -8.01 9.03 3.28
CA ALA A 112 -8.23 8.29 4.52
C ALA A 112 -7.02 8.42 5.48
N ASP A 113 -7.22 8.02 6.74
CA ASP A 113 -6.11 7.93 7.71
C ASP A 113 -5.28 6.68 7.46
N GLU A 114 -4.19 6.86 6.69
CA GLU A 114 -3.24 5.79 6.37
C GLU A 114 -2.72 5.07 7.62
N GLY A 115 -2.45 5.81 8.69
CA GLY A 115 -1.86 5.25 9.90
C GLY A 115 -2.78 4.27 10.61
N SER A 116 -4.05 4.62 10.77
CA SER A 116 -5.08 3.76 11.36
C SER A 116 -5.34 2.54 10.48
N LEU A 117 -5.52 2.73 9.17
CA LEU A 117 -5.78 1.66 8.22
C LEU A 117 -4.62 0.68 8.08
N ALA A 118 -3.37 1.17 8.04
CA ALA A 118 -2.18 0.32 8.02
C ALA A 118 -2.09 -0.53 9.30
N THR A 119 -2.34 0.07 10.46
CA THR A 119 -2.37 -0.63 11.75
C THR A 119 -3.44 -1.73 11.74
N ALA A 120 -4.66 -1.41 11.29
CA ALA A 120 -5.76 -2.37 11.19
C ALA A 120 -5.42 -3.53 10.24
N LEU A 121 -4.88 -3.23 9.04
CA LEU A 121 -4.49 -4.24 8.04
C LEU A 121 -3.42 -5.19 8.58
N TYR A 122 -2.37 -4.69 9.23
CA TYR A 122 -1.32 -5.55 9.79
C TYR A 122 -1.83 -6.38 10.97
N ALA A 123 -2.69 -5.83 11.81
CA ALA A 123 -3.33 -6.60 12.87
C ALA A 123 -4.25 -7.68 12.31
N GLY A 124 -5.12 -7.33 11.37
CA GLY A 124 -6.09 -8.24 10.74
C GLY A 124 -5.44 -9.31 9.86
N ALA A 125 -4.27 -9.05 9.28
CA ALA A 125 -3.54 -10.02 8.47
C ALA A 125 -3.20 -11.31 9.25
N ARG A 126 -3.00 -11.22 10.57
CA ARG A 126 -2.79 -12.41 11.42
C ARG A 126 -4.06 -13.25 11.52
N GLU A 127 -5.22 -12.62 11.63
CA GLU A 127 -6.50 -13.34 11.66
C GLU A 127 -6.76 -14.03 10.31
N VAL A 128 -6.45 -13.35 9.21
CA VAL A 128 -6.53 -13.93 7.86
C VAL A 128 -5.57 -15.12 7.73
N ALA A 129 -4.32 -14.99 8.17
CA ALA A 129 -3.35 -16.09 8.14
C ALA A 129 -3.83 -17.29 8.95
N ARG A 130 -4.36 -17.05 10.15
CA ARG A 130 -4.94 -18.10 11.00
C ARG A 130 -6.11 -18.81 10.30
N GLY A 131 -7.00 -18.05 9.67
CA GLY A 131 -8.11 -18.60 8.89
C GLY A 131 -7.66 -19.45 7.70
N LEU A 132 -6.48 -19.17 7.14
CA LEU A 132 -5.85 -19.96 6.06
C LEU A 132 -4.99 -21.12 6.58
N GLY A 133 -4.89 -21.33 7.90
CA GLY A 133 -4.03 -22.37 8.49
C GLY A 133 -2.54 -22.07 8.44
N LEU A 134 -2.16 -20.79 8.26
CA LEU A 134 -0.77 -20.35 8.19
C LEU A 134 -0.29 -19.86 9.55
N GLY A 135 0.88 -20.34 10.00
CA GLY A 135 1.39 -20.08 11.36
C GLY A 135 2.15 -18.74 11.52
N GLU A 136 2.53 -18.12 10.44
CA GLU A 136 3.37 -16.91 10.48
C GLU A 136 2.93 -15.89 9.42
N VAL A 137 3.04 -14.60 9.77
CA VAL A 137 2.88 -13.49 8.82
C VAL A 137 4.20 -12.76 8.67
N GLU A 138 4.61 -12.54 7.44
CA GLU A 138 5.86 -11.89 7.07
C GLU A 138 5.57 -10.63 6.23
N ALA A 139 6.13 -9.48 6.62
CA ALA A 139 5.97 -8.23 5.90
C ALA A 139 7.33 -7.68 5.43
N LEU A 140 7.43 -7.44 4.13
CA LEU A 140 8.57 -6.81 3.48
C LEU A 140 8.21 -5.34 3.23
N THR A 141 8.48 -4.46 4.19
CA THR A 141 8.25 -3.03 4.02
C THR A 141 9.27 -2.21 4.77
N LEU A 142 9.67 -1.10 4.15
CA LEU A 142 10.49 -0.06 4.76
C LEU A 142 9.64 1.12 5.25
N LEU A 143 8.42 1.28 4.75
CA LEU A 143 7.59 2.47 4.95
C LEU A 143 6.75 2.43 6.23
N HIS A 144 6.22 1.27 6.61
CA HIS A 144 5.24 1.14 7.69
C HIS A 144 5.80 0.54 8.99
N GLN A 145 7.11 0.68 9.24
CA GLN A 145 7.80 0.02 10.37
C GLN A 145 7.19 0.35 11.75
N ARG A 146 6.74 1.60 11.96
CA ARG A 146 6.11 2.02 13.22
C ARG A 146 4.79 1.28 13.48
N HIS A 147 3.99 1.06 12.43
CA HIS A 147 2.69 0.37 12.54
C HIS A 147 2.89 -1.13 12.79
N LEU A 148 3.88 -1.74 12.15
CA LEU A 148 4.25 -3.14 12.38
C LEU A 148 4.67 -3.39 13.83
N ARG A 149 5.48 -2.52 14.42
CA ARG A 149 5.88 -2.63 15.84
C ARG A 149 4.67 -2.58 16.76
N GLY A 150 3.76 -1.63 16.53
CA GLY A 150 2.55 -1.46 17.35
C GLY A 150 1.56 -2.63 17.23
N THR A 151 1.66 -3.46 16.19
CA THR A 151 0.77 -4.60 15.94
C THR A 151 1.39 -5.97 16.22
N GLY A 152 2.51 -6.02 16.94
CA GLY A 152 3.13 -7.28 17.40
C GLY A 152 4.06 -7.94 16.38
N TYR A 153 4.49 -7.22 15.35
CA TYR A 153 5.53 -7.70 14.45
C TYR A 153 6.93 -7.38 15.00
N HIS A 154 7.85 -8.32 14.87
CA HIS A 154 9.24 -8.19 15.28
C HIS A 154 10.17 -8.30 14.08
N ARG A 155 11.19 -7.44 14.02
CA ARG A 155 12.17 -7.46 12.94
C ARG A 155 13.19 -8.56 13.15
N ARG A 156 13.32 -9.47 12.16
CA ARG A 156 14.31 -10.55 12.18
C ARG A 156 14.89 -10.73 10.78
N GLY A 157 16.21 -10.60 10.63
CA GLY A 157 16.88 -10.77 9.33
C GLY A 157 16.39 -9.80 8.23
N GLY A 158 16.07 -8.53 8.60
CA GLY A 158 15.59 -7.54 7.63
C GLY A 158 14.10 -7.59 7.29
N VAL A 159 13.40 -8.58 7.82
CA VAL A 159 11.97 -8.84 7.57
C VAL A 159 11.18 -8.70 8.85
N TRP A 160 9.93 -8.23 8.76
CA TRP A 160 8.99 -8.16 9.88
C TRP A 160 8.16 -9.43 9.95
N ARG A 161 8.09 -10.07 11.12
CA ARG A 161 7.38 -11.33 11.36
C ARG A 161 6.50 -11.24 12.57
N SER A 162 5.34 -11.91 12.50
CA SER A 162 4.43 -12.11 13.62
C SER A 162 3.84 -13.52 13.54
N SER A 163 3.60 -14.14 14.69
CA SER A 163 2.80 -15.36 14.76
C SER A 163 1.33 -15.02 14.55
N SER A 164 0.63 -15.88 13.84
CA SER A 164 -0.82 -15.76 13.58
C SER A 164 -1.66 -16.28 14.74
#